data_ae750737e6374649b9c8a410a0dd0b47
#
_entry.id   ae750737e6374649b9c8a410a0dd0b47
#
_cell.length_a   1.000
_cell.length_b   1.000
_cell.length_c   1.000
_cell.angle_alpha   90.00
_cell.angle_beta   90.00
_cell.angle_gamma   90.00
#
_symmetry.space_group_name_H-M   'P 1'
#
loop_
_entity.id
_entity.type
_entity.pdbx_description
1 polymer ?
#
loop_
_entity_poly.entity_id
_entity_poly.type
_entity_poly.pdbx_seq_one_letter_code
_entity_poly.pdbx_strand_id
1 'polypeptide(L)'
;RRPGAAKCGPDYIDPMFHSRIIGAKSSNLDPFFFDENTLRFLLAQNASGCDVTVIEGVMGYYDGLGLTSTRASTYELAQKTVSPVVLVVNARGAALSVLASVRGFLDFLPDDRICGVILNGCTAMTYAPLARVLEDRLGVKACGFLPNLPDCALKSRHLGLVTAAEVADLREKMQRLAAEAEQTIDLDALLTIAREAPALDVVPPTLPAPGAPVRIGVARDNAFCFYYEDSLGLLRTVGAELVPFSPLSDSALPAGLDGLYLGGGYPELYAAQLSENRSMCSSVRAALEAGLPCIAECGGFMYLTEAIGEHPMVGFLPGRCFDAGKLARFGYVTLTAERDNLLCRAGGSIPAHEFHHWDAEQTGDAFTAAKPFGRSWPCVFATDTLYAGYPHFHFYANPSFAVRFLDACRKGKHHAGTD
;
A
#
# COMPACT_ATOMS: atom_id res chain seq x y z
N ARG A 1 -1.46 20.05 15.67
CA ARG A 1 -0.85 20.03 14.33
C ARG A 1 -1.55 19.00 13.46
N ARG A 2 -1.56 19.19 12.15
CA ARG A 2 -2.13 18.25 11.17
C ARG A 2 -1.00 17.37 10.65
N PRO A 3 -0.93 16.08 11.03
CA PRO A 3 0.09 15.17 10.52
C PRO A 3 -0.28 14.64 9.14
N GLY A 4 0.70 14.52 8.25
CA GLY A 4 0.68 13.63 7.11
C GLY A 4 1.44 12.35 7.45
N ALA A 5 1.10 11.26 6.81
CA ALA A 5 1.80 9.98 6.96
C ALA A 5 2.08 9.38 5.58
N ALA A 6 3.22 8.72 5.44
CA ALA A 6 3.52 7.92 4.27
C ALA A 6 4.17 6.61 4.71
N LYS A 7 3.88 5.53 3.99
CA LYS A 7 4.50 4.22 4.20
C LYS A 7 5.51 3.94 3.10
N CYS A 8 6.73 3.54 3.48
CA CYS A 8 7.68 2.99 2.53
C CYS A 8 7.21 1.61 2.05
N GLY A 9 7.20 1.40 0.74
CA GLY A 9 6.80 0.12 0.16
C GLY A 9 5.29 -0.05 -0.07
N PRO A 10 4.87 -1.24 -0.58
CA PRO A 10 3.54 -1.49 -1.11
C PRO A 10 2.56 -2.01 -0.04
N ASP A 11 2.58 -1.45 1.15
CA ASP A 11 1.75 -1.85 2.28
C ASP A 11 0.36 -1.21 2.21
N TYR A 12 -0.68 -1.94 2.58
CA TYR A 12 -2.06 -1.44 2.69
C TYR A 12 -2.52 -1.28 4.13
N ILE A 13 -1.92 -2.02 5.07
CA ILE A 13 -2.40 -2.14 6.46
C ILE A 13 -1.98 -0.93 7.28
N ASP A 14 -0.68 -0.58 7.27
CA ASP A 14 -0.19 0.56 8.02
C ASP A 14 -0.82 1.88 7.55
N PRO A 15 -1.01 2.14 6.23
CA PRO A 15 -1.80 3.28 5.76
C PRO A 15 -3.25 3.34 6.27
N MET A 16 -3.89 2.18 6.51
CA MET A 16 -5.22 2.16 7.14
C MET A 16 -5.16 2.58 8.61
N PHE A 17 -4.12 2.21 9.36
CA PHE A 17 -3.90 2.73 10.73
C PHE A 17 -3.66 4.23 10.73
N HIS A 18 -2.82 4.73 9.83
CA HIS A 18 -2.56 6.16 9.70
C HIS A 18 -3.83 6.96 9.44
N SER A 19 -4.68 6.49 8.53
CA SER A 19 -5.88 7.23 8.13
C SER A 19 -7.07 7.03 9.08
N ARG A 20 -7.39 5.77 9.45
CA ARG A 20 -8.62 5.48 10.21
C ARG A 20 -8.47 5.73 11.72
N ILE A 21 -7.27 5.55 12.27
CA ILE A 21 -7.04 5.65 13.71
C ILE A 21 -6.43 7.00 14.08
N ILE A 22 -5.37 7.41 13.38
CA ILE A 22 -4.66 8.68 13.66
C ILE A 22 -5.37 9.85 12.96
N GLY A 23 -6.11 9.61 11.88
CA GLY A 23 -6.74 10.66 11.07
C GLY A 23 -5.74 11.42 10.21
N ALA A 24 -4.57 10.85 9.95
CA ALA A 24 -3.56 11.41 9.08
C ALA A 24 -3.89 11.16 7.60
N LYS A 25 -3.55 12.12 6.73
CA LYS A 25 -3.51 11.87 5.29
C LYS A 25 -2.38 10.86 5.05
N SER A 26 -2.68 9.75 4.39
CA SER A 26 -1.73 8.65 4.21
C SER A 26 -1.53 8.29 2.74
N SER A 27 -0.29 7.94 2.37
CA SER A 27 0.12 7.52 1.04
C SER A 27 1.22 6.44 1.11
N ASN A 28 1.53 5.84 -0.04
CA ASN A 28 2.65 4.91 -0.17
C ASN A 28 3.75 5.56 -1.02
N LEU A 29 4.98 5.46 -0.55
CA LEU A 29 6.18 5.91 -1.25
C LEU A 29 7.08 4.70 -1.50
N ASP A 30 7.11 4.22 -2.72
CA ASP A 30 7.79 2.97 -3.05
C ASP A 30 8.88 3.18 -4.13
N PRO A 31 10.18 3.08 -3.76
CA PRO A 31 11.27 3.26 -4.71
C PRO A 31 11.36 2.18 -5.80
N PHE A 32 10.63 1.05 -5.67
CA PHE A 32 10.49 0.08 -6.73
C PHE A 32 9.47 0.49 -7.78
N PHE A 33 8.37 1.11 -7.35
CA PHE A 33 7.31 1.56 -8.24
C PHE A 33 7.64 2.87 -8.94
N PHE A 34 8.35 3.77 -8.26
CA PHE A 34 8.47 5.16 -8.69
C PHE A 34 9.91 5.59 -8.88
N ASP A 35 10.10 6.43 -9.89
CA ASP A 35 11.30 7.22 -10.02
C ASP A 35 11.37 8.33 -8.94
N GLU A 36 12.51 8.99 -8.86
CA GLU A 36 12.77 10.02 -7.85
C GLU A 36 11.79 11.18 -7.92
N ASN A 37 11.46 11.63 -9.14
CA ASN A 37 10.54 12.74 -9.34
C ASN A 37 9.11 12.39 -8.88
N THR A 38 8.63 11.21 -9.22
CA THR A 38 7.32 10.72 -8.79
C THR A 38 7.25 10.56 -7.26
N LEU A 39 8.31 10.05 -6.63
CA LEU A 39 8.39 9.96 -5.16
C LEU A 39 8.28 11.34 -4.50
N ARG A 40 9.05 12.32 -4.99
CA ARG A 40 9.02 13.71 -4.48
C ARG A 40 7.66 14.36 -4.70
N PHE A 41 7.07 14.16 -5.87
CA PHE A 41 5.73 14.66 -6.17
C PHE A 41 4.67 14.09 -5.22
N LEU A 42 4.64 12.76 -5.02
CA LEU A 42 3.68 12.10 -4.12
C LEU A 42 3.89 12.54 -2.66
N LEU A 43 5.15 12.67 -2.23
CA LEU A 43 5.45 13.20 -0.89
C LEU A 43 4.94 14.64 -0.73
N ALA A 44 5.21 15.52 -1.69
CA ALA A 44 4.75 16.91 -1.65
C ALA A 44 3.22 17.01 -1.70
N GLN A 45 2.55 16.17 -2.49
CA GLN A 45 1.09 16.07 -2.55
C GLN A 45 0.51 15.59 -1.21
N ASN A 46 1.14 14.59 -0.57
CA ASN A 46 0.74 14.13 0.75
C ASN A 46 0.94 15.21 1.82
N ALA A 47 2.10 15.87 1.81
CA ALA A 47 2.45 16.93 2.76
C ALA A 47 1.59 18.21 2.60
N SER A 48 0.92 18.39 1.46
CA SER A 48 0.08 19.56 1.21
C SER A 48 -1.03 19.69 2.24
N GLY A 49 -1.02 20.79 2.97
CA GLY A 49 -1.96 21.08 4.05
C GLY A 49 -1.63 20.38 5.39
N CYS A 50 -0.50 19.69 5.49
CA CYS A 50 0.04 19.13 6.73
C CYS A 50 1.09 20.04 7.35
N ASP A 51 1.23 20.00 8.67
CA ASP A 51 2.26 20.76 9.41
C ASP A 51 3.58 19.96 9.47
N VAL A 52 3.49 18.64 9.40
CA VAL A 52 4.60 17.68 9.36
C VAL A 52 4.12 16.38 8.71
N THR A 53 4.98 15.73 7.93
CA THR A 53 4.73 14.41 7.37
C THR A 53 5.75 13.42 7.93
N VAL A 54 5.27 12.29 8.43
CA VAL A 54 6.10 11.19 8.90
C VAL A 54 6.10 10.08 7.87
N ILE A 55 7.28 9.68 7.41
CA ILE A 55 7.47 8.53 6.53
C ILE A 55 7.83 7.33 7.41
N GLU A 56 6.96 6.35 7.47
CA GLU A 56 7.22 5.09 8.15
C GLU A 56 8.06 4.18 7.27
N GLY A 57 9.26 3.83 7.73
CA GLY A 57 10.15 2.89 7.07
C GLY A 57 9.61 1.45 7.09
N VAL A 58 10.23 0.58 6.32
CA VAL A 58 9.88 -0.85 6.24
C VAL A 58 11.12 -1.69 6.47
N MET A 59 10.97 -2.82 7.17
CA MET A 59 12.06 -3.75 7.52
C MET A 59 13.26 -3.05 8.20
N GLY A 60 14.49 -3.49 7.98
CA GLY A 60 15.69 -2.75 8.38
C GLY A 60 15.95 -1.57 7.42
N TYR A 61 16.61 -0.54 7.93
CA TYR A 61 16.86 0.71 7.18
C TYR A 61 17.50 0.47 5.81
N TYR A 62 18.45 -0.47 5.73
CA TYR A 62 19.19 -0.82 4.51
C TYR A 62 18.62 -2.01 3.75
N ASP A 63 17.57 -2.67 4.30
CA ASP A 63 17.00 -3.87 3.69
C ASP A 63 16.17 -3.50 2.44
N GLY A 64 16.59 -4.02 1.30
CA GLY A 64 15.94 -3.77 0.02
C GLY A 64 15.68 -5.06 -0.76
N LEU A 65 15.71 -4.97 -2.07
CA LEU A 65 15.48 -6.12 -2.95
C LEU A 65 16.56 -7.18 -2.78
N GLY A 66 16.14 -8.38 -2.36
CA GLY A 66 17.07 -9.48 -2.06
C GLY A 66 17.81 -9.26 -0.74
N LEU A 67 18.89 -10.03 -0.52
CA LEU A 67 19.58 -10.05 0.76
C LEU A 67 20.75 -9.07 0.89
N THR A 68 21.18 -8.45 -0.21
CA THR A 68 22.42 -7.68 -0.26
C THR A 68 22.29 -6.35 -1.01
N SER A 69 21.09 -5.93 -1.37
CA SER A 69 20.83 -4.71 -2.11
C SER A 69 20.02 -3.73 -1.29
N THR A 70 20.37 -2.45 -1.35
CA THR A 70 19.61 -1.35 -0.76
C THR A 70 18.52 -0.83 -1.70
N ARG A 71 18.39 -1.36 -2.92
CA ARG A 71 17.34 -0.96 -3.86
C ARG A 71 15.96 -1.23 -3.26
N ALA A 72 15.06 -0.27 -3.35
CA ALA A 72 13.72 -0.28 -2.75
C ALA A 72 13.70 -0.34 -1.22
N SER A 73 14.79 0.05 -0.55
CA SER A 73 14.86 0.17 0.91
C SER A 73 14.37 1.53 1.41
N THR A 74 14.20 1.64 2.72
CA THR A 74 13.96 2.92 3.40
C THR A 74 15.12 3.89 3.20
N TYR A 75 16.37 3.39 3.15
CA TYR A 75 17.54 4.19 2.82
C TYR A 75 17.44 4.82 1.44
N GLU A 76 17.12 4.05 0.39
CA GLU A 76 16.94 4.62 -0.96
C GLU A 76 15.81 5.65 -1.00
N LEU A 77 14.69 5.41 -0.31
CA LEU A 77 13.62 6.38 -0.20
C LEU A 77 14.09 7.68 0.44
N ALA A 78 14.79 7.60 1.58
CA ALA A 78 15.32 8.77 2.28
C ALA A 78 16.29 9.57 1.40
N GLN A 79 17.13 8.89 0.60
CA GLN A 79 18.03 9.53 -0.36
C GLN A 79 17.24 10.30 -1.43
N LYS A 80 16.31 9.63 -2.13
CA LYS A 80 15.52 10.19 -3.22
C LYS A 80 14.62 11.35 -2.77
N THR A 81 14.09 11.26 -1.55
CA THR A 81 13.23 12.31 -0.99
C THR A 81 13.96 13.34 -0.16
N VAL A 82 15.29 13.24 -0.05
CA VAL A 82 16.15 14.10 0.81
C VAL A 82 15.61 14.22 2.24
N SER A 83 14.97 13.17 2.74
CA SER A 83 14.33 13.18 4.06
C SER A 83 15.33 12.90 5.18
N PRO A 84 15.31 13.68 6.29
CA PRO A 84 16.06 13.34 7.48
C PRO A 84 15.49 12.09 8.14
N VAL A 85 16.34 11.28 8.74
CA VAL A 85 15.98 9.98 9.31
C VAL A 85 16.13 9.99 10.82
N VAL A 86 15.10 9.49 11.51
CA VAL A 86 15.16 9.15 12.92
C VAL A 86 15.14 7.63 13.05
N LEU A 87 16.26 7.06 13.47
CA LEU A 87 16.42 5.62 13.59
C LEU A 87 15.77 5.12 14.87
N VAL A 88 14.84 4.17 14.78
CA VAL A 88 14.24 3.49 15.94
C VAL A 88 14.98 2.18 16.19
N VAL A 89 15.70 2.09 17.31
CA VAL A 89 16.58 0.96 17.61
C VAL A 89 16.04 0.14 18.77
N ASN A 90 15.95 -1.17 18.62
CA ASN A 90 15.57 -2.06 19.72
C ASN A 90 16.70 -2.10 20.78
N ALA A 91 16.43 -1.54 21.96
CA ALA A 91 17.33 -1.46 23.09
C ALA A 91 16.95 -2.41 24.23
N ARG A 92 16.00 -3.32 24.02
CA ARG A 92 15.52 -4.25 25.03
C ARG A 92 16.65 -5.17 25.53
N GLY A 93 16.92 -5.08 26.84
CA GLY A 93 17.99 -5.87 27.48
C GLY A 93 19.41 -5.50 27.04
N ALA A 94 19.58 -4.38 26.34
CA ALA A 94 20.89 -3.89 25.89
C ALA A 94 21.36 -2.70 26.77
N ALA A 95 22.69 -2.55 26.84
CA ALA A 95 23.35 -1.40 27.43
C ALA A 95 24.23 -0.75 26.35
N LEU A 96 25.49 -0.50 26.63
CA LEU A 96 26.41 0.18 25.71
C LEU A 96 26.49 -0.47 24.32
N SER A 97 26.24 -1.77 24.20
CA SER A 97 26.29 -2.49 22.91
C SER A 97 25.26 -2.02 21.88
N VAL A 98 24.14 -1.43 22.30
CA VAL A 98 23.18 -0.85 21.37
C VAL A 98 23.78 0.31 20.57
N LEU A 99 24.70 1.04 21.16
CA LEU A 99 25.40 2.16 20.51
C LEU A 99 26.39 1.67 19.44
N ALA A 100 26.96 0.48 19.59
CA ALA A 100 27.75 -0.16 18.53
C ALA A 100 26.88 -0.46 17.29
N SER A 101 25.63 -0.90 17.50
CA SER A 101 24.69 -1.07 16.39
C SER A 101 24.35 0.27 15.70
N VAL A 102 24.08 1.33 16.49
CA VAL A 102 23.85 2.68 15.94
C VAL A 102 25.07 3.15 15.14
N ARG A 103 26.27 2.98 15.68
CA ARG A 103 27.52 3.31 14.97
C ARG A 103 27.63 2.56 13.65
N GLY A 104 27.26 1.27 13.64
CA GLY A 104 27.21 0.48 12.43
C GLY A 104 26.27 1.06 11.37
N PHE A 105 25.09 1.53 11.77
CA PHE A 105 24.17 2.22 10.84
C PHE A 105 24.75 3.52 10.29
N LEU A 106 25.42 4.33 11.11
CA LEU A 106 26.03 5.60 10.70
C LEU A 106 27.20 5.43 9.73
N ASP A 107 27.95 4.34 9.85
CA ASP A 107 29.17 4.12 9.06
C ASP A 107 29.00 3.15 7.89
N PHE A 108 27.84 2.45 7.80
CA PHE A 108 27.67 1.36 6.84
C PHE A 108 27.64 1.83 5.38
N LEU A 109 26.94 2.93 5.11
CA LEU A 109 26.86 3.55 3.80
C LEU A 109 27.02 5.08 3.91
N PRO A 110 27.55 5.73 2.85
CA PRO A 110 27.67 7.19 2.85
C PRO A 110 26.28 7.85 2.81
N ASP A 111 26.20 9.06 3.37
CA ASP A 111 25.00 9.90 3.37
C ASP A 111 23.75 9.17 3.93
N ASP A 112 23.92 8.58 5.13
CA ASP A 112 22.87 7.78 5.78
C ASP A 112 21.63 8.59 6.21
N ARG A 113 21.71 9.91 6.23
CA ARG A 113 20.68 10.89 6.65
C ARG A 113 20.14 10.70 8.07
N ILE A 114 20.80 9.89 8.89
CA ILE A 114 20.41 9.65 10.26
C ILE A 114 20.75 10.86 11.11
N CYS A 115 19.73 11.60 11.55
CA CYS A 115 19.86 12.81 12.35
C CYS A 115 19.49 12.57 13.81
N GLY A 116 18.73 11.52 14.11
CA GLY A 116 18.24 11.23 15.45
C GLY A 116 18.06 9.75 15.71
N VAL A 117 18.00 9.39 17.00
CA VAL A 117 17.81 8.02 17.45
C VAL A 117 16.76 7.98 18.56
N ILE A 118 15.81 7.03 18.46
CA ILE A 118 14.88 6.65 19.52
C ILE A 118 15.23 5.25 19.99
N LEU A 119 15.39 5.04 21.31
CA LEU A 119 15.65 3.73 21.89
C LEU A 119 14.35 3.05 22.31
N ASN A 120 13.95 2.01 21.58
CA ASN A 120 12.73 1.26 21.85
C ASN A 120 12.97 0.09 22.83
N GLY A 121 12.06 -0.12 23.77
CA GLY A 121 12.20 -1.13 24.84
C GLY A 121 13.20 -0.73 25.92
N CYS A 122 13.45 0.56 26.10
CA CYS A 122 14.40 1.15 27.04
C CYS A 122 13.67 1.75 28.24
N THR A 123 14.31 1.86 29.40
CA THR A 123 13.81 2.58 30.58
C THR A 123 14.49 3.93 30.73
N ALA A 124 13.86 4.86 31.47
CA ALA A 124 14.47 6.18 31.75
C ALA A 124 15.88 6.07 32.38
N MET A 125 16.04 5.11 33.30
CA MET A 125 17.33 4.88 33.98
C MET A 125 18.43 4.42 32.99
N THR A 126 18.06 3.58 32.02
CA THR A 126 19.00 3.09 31.01
C THR A 126 19.23 4.14 29.90
N TYR A 127 18.20 4.89 29.55
CA TYR A 127 18.24 5.89 28.47
C TYR A 127 19.19 7.06 28.80
N ALA A 128 19.09 7.66 29.99
CA ALA A 128 19.81 8.88 30.32
C ALA A 128 21.36 8.80 30.12
N PRO A 129 22.09 7.75 30.55
CA PRO A 129 23.50 7.62 30.26
C PRO A 129 23.78 7.30 28.77
N LEU A 130 22.92 6.54 28.09
CA LEU A 130 23.08 6.19 26.68
C LEU A 130 22.87 7.41 25.77
N ALA A 131 21.91 8.27 26.09
CA ALA A 131 21.64 9.51 25.35
C ALA A 131 22.89 10.41 25.30
N ARG A 132 23.60 10.58 26.42
CA ARG A 132 24.85 11.35 26.44
C ARG A 132 25.91 10.75 25.51
N VAL A 133 26.06 9.43 25.53
CA VAL A 133 27.04 8.77 24.66
C VAL A 133 26.64 8.87 23.18
N LEU A 134 25.34 8.81 22.85
CA LEU A 134 24.83 9.05 21.48
C LEU A 134 25.27 10.43 20.98
N GLU A 135 25.02 11.49 21.79
CA GLU A 135 25.34 12.86 21.39
C GLU A 135 26.86 13.13 21.40
N ASP A 136 27.56 12.76 22.49
CA ASP A 136 28.98 13.10 22.68
C ASP A 136 29.93 12.30 21.77
N ARG A 137 29.65 11.03 21.52
CA ARG A 137 30.55 10.14 20.78
C ARG A 137 30.10 9.81 19.36
N LEU A 138 28.79 9.76 19.11
CA LEU A 138 28.28 9.43 17.80
C LEU A 138 27.81 10.65 17.01
N GLY A 139 27.65 11.80 17.68
CA GLY A 139 27.24 13.05 17.04
C GLY A 139 25.81 13.02 16.50
N VAL A 140 24.95 12.12 17.02
CA VAL A 140 23.56 11.97 16.58
C VAL A 140 22.60 12.33 17.70
N LYS A 141 21.51 13.02 17.40
CA LYS A 141 20.54 13.48 18.41
C LYS A 141 19.83 12.32 19.09
N ALA A 142 19.84 12.30 20.41
CA ALA A 142 19.04 11.38 21.23
C ALA A 142 17.61 11.93 21.35
N CYS A 143 16.69 11.37 20.54
CA CYS A 143 15.30 11.85 20.40
C CYS A 143 14.33 11.21 21.41
N GLY A 144 14.83 10.43 22.38
CA GLY A 144 13.99 9.83 23.41
C GLY A 144 13.97 8.30 23.41
N PHE A 145 13.05 7.75 24.15
CA PHE A 145 12.88 6.30 24.29
C PHE A 145 11.41 5.93 24.43
N LEU A 146 11.10 4.66 24.16
CA LEU A 146 9.82 4.05 24.56
C LEU A 146 10.09 2.86 25.47
N PRO A 147 9.39 2.76 26.63
CA PRO A 147 9.45 1.57 27.45
C PRO A 147 8.70 0.41 26.80
N ASN A 148 8.86 -0.79 27.37
CA ASN A 148 8.05 -1.93 26.95
C ASN A 148 6.61 -1.75 27.46
N LEU A 149 5.64 -1.69 26.55
CA LEU A 149 4.20 -1.50 26.83
C LEU A 149 3.40 -2.74 26.37
N PRO A 150 3.37 -3.82 27.17
CA PRO A 150 2.71 -5.07 26.75
C PRO A 150 1.22 -4.88 26.42
N ASP A 151 0.54 -4.00 27.14
CA ASP A 151 -0.89 -3.73 26.97
C ASP A 151 -1.19 -2.98 25.63
N CYS A 152 -0.19 -2.35 25.04
CA CYS A 152 -0.30 -1.71 23.73
C CYS A 152 0.08 -2.65 22.58
N ALA A 153 0.45 -3.91 22.87
CA ALA A 153 0.81 -4.86 21.83
C ALA A 153 -0.38 -5.16 20.91
N LEU A 154 -0.11 -5.10 19.59
CA LEU A 154 -1.07 -5.49 18.56
C LEU A 154 -0.77 -6.93 18.13
N LYS A 155 -1.84 -7.69 17.89
CA LYS A 155 -1.69 -9.03 17.31
C LYS A 155 -1.27 -8.91 15.85
N SER A 156 -0.32 -9.76 15.43
CA SER A 156 0.03 -9.89 14.02
C SER A 156 -0.67 -11.11 13.41
N ARG A 157 -0.91 -11.06 12.10
CA ARG A 157 -1.35 -12.18 11.26
C ARG A 157 -0.24 -12.57 10.27
N HIS A 158 -0.49 -13.63 9.49
CA HIS A 158 0.45 -14.08 8.46
C HIS A 158 0.77 -13.01 7.39
N LEU A 159 -0.13 -12.04 7.19
CA LEU A 159 0.01 -10.93 6.23
C LEU A 159 0.22 -9.56 6.91
N GLY A 160 0.77 -9.52 8.11
CA GLY A 160 0.97 -8.27 8.85
C GLY A 160 0.06 -8.13 10.06
N LEU A 161 -0.29 -6.89 10.44
CA LEU A 161 -1.19 -6.63 11.55
C LEU A 161 -2.64 -7.00 11.20
N VAL A 162 -3.44 -7.27 12.23
CA VAL A 162 -4.91 -7.32 12.10
C VAL A 162 -5.41 -5.96 11.61
N THR A 163 -6.39 -5.92 10.72
CA THR A 163 -6.88 -4.63 10.20
C THR A 163 -7.40 -3.73 11.32
N ALA A 164 -7.33 -2.41 11.11
CA ALA A 164 -7.79 -1.44 12.11
C ALA A 164 -9.26 -1.63 12.53
N ALA A 165 -10.09 -2.25 11.68
CA ALA A 165 -11.49 -2.53 11.96
C ALA A 165 -11.71 -3.70 12.94
N GLU A 166 -10.71 -4.57 13.10
CA GLU A 166 -10.81 -5.81 13.88
C GLU A 166 -10.26 -5.71 15.32
N VAL A 167 -9.63 -4.59 15.67
CA VAL A 167 -9.04 -4.37 16.99
C VAL A 167 -10.00 -3.53 17.84
N ALA A 168 -10.74 -4.17 18.74
CA ALA A 168 -11.81 -3.54 19.51
C ALA A 168 -11.33 -2.39 20.42
N ASP A 169 -10.11 -2.47 20.94
CA ASP A 169 -9.52 -1.50 21.89
C ASP A 169 -8.39 -0.67 21.27
N LEU A 170 -8.32 -0.63 19.93
CA LEU A 170 -7.19 -0.04 19.22
C LEU A 170 -7.01 1.45 19.55
N ARG A 171 -8.09 2.20 19.60
CA ARG A 171 -8.02 3.64 19.90
C ARG A 171 -7.48 3.91 21.30
N GLU A 172 -7.90 3.11 22.28
CA GLU A 172 -7.41 3.21 23.65
C GLU A 172 -5.91 2.90 23.76
N LYS A 173 -5.47 1.82 23.08
CA LYS A 173 -4.05 1.46 22.99
C LYS A 173 -3.22 2.58 22.37
N MET A 174 -3.71 3.18 21.28
CA MET A 174 -3.01 4.29 20.62
C MET A 174 -2.96 5.54 21.50
N GLN A 175 -4.02 5.87 22.22
CA GLN A 175 -4.03 6.99 23.16
C GLN A 175 -3.03 6.76 24.31
N ARG A 176 -2.96 5.54 24.84
CA ARG A 176 -2.00 5.19 25.88
C ARG A 176 -0.55 5.26 25.36
N LEU A 177 -0.29 4.75 24.17
CA LEU A 177 1.02 4.85 23.52
C LEU A 177 1.42 6.31 23.28
N ALA A 178 0.48 7.14 22.82
CA ALA A 178 0.71 8.57 22.61
C ALA A 178 1.03 9.30 23.91
N ALA A 179 0.28 9.03 24.98
CA ALA A 179 0.54 9.63 26.29
C ALA A 179 1.92 9.26 26.87
N GLU A 180 2.39 8.03 26.63
CA GLU A 180 3.75 7.62 27.01
C GLU A 180 4.79 8.32 26.11
N ALA A 181 4.56 8.38 24.81
CA ALA A 181 5.46 9.04 23.87
C ALA A 181 5.61 10.54 24.18
N GLU A 182 4.55 11.24 24.57
CA GLU A 182 4.61 12.65 25.01
C GLU A 182 5.54 12.88 26.20
N GLN A 183 5.74 11.87 27.05
CA GLN A 183 6.59 11.97 28.24
C GLN A 183 8.03 11.55 27.98
N THR A 184 8.26 10.69 27.00
CA THR A 184 9.52 9.99 26.83
C THR A 184 10.24 10.30 25.51
N ILE A 185 9.54 10.89 24.54
CA ILE A 185 10.11 11.32 23.25
C ILE A 185 10.23 12.84 23.19
N ASP A 186 11.37 13.32 22.77
CA ASP A 186 11.63 14.74 22.50
C ASP A 186 10.95 15.16 21.19
N LEU A 187 9.66 15.48 21.26
CA LEU A 187 8.85 15.91 20.12
C LEU A 187 9.37 17.22 19.49
N ASP A 188 9.98 18.11 20.30
CA ASP A 188 10.53 19.37 19.79
C ASP A 188 11.80 19.12 18.99
N ALA A 189 12.65 18.16 19.41
CA ALA A 189 13.78 17.74 18.61
C ALA A 189 13.35 17.11 17.28
N LEU A 190 12.34 16.25 17.28
CA LEU A 190 11.78 15.66 16.04
C LEU A 190 11.25 16.73 15.09
N LEU A 191 10.55 17.72 15.61
CA LEU A 191 10.03 18.83 14.81
C LEU A 191 11.16 19.76 14.31
N THR A 192 12.24 19.89 15.05
CA THR A 192 13.42 20.63 14.61
C THR A 192 14.09 19.91 13.45
N ILE A 193 14.33 18.60 13.56
CA ILE A 193 14.83 17.75 12.48
C ILE A 193 13.94 17.89 11.22
N ALA A 194 12.62 17.85 11.40
CA ALA A 194 11.69 17.99 10.28
C ALA A 194 11.75 19.38 9.62
N ARG A 195 11.95 20.46 10.38
CA ARG A 195 12.08 21.83 9.84
C ARG A 195 13.39 22.07 9.07
N GLU A 196 14.42 21.34 9.45
CA GLU A 196 15.73 21.40 8.80
C GLU A 196 15.81 20.53 7.54
N ALA A 197 14.74 19.76 7.23
CA ALA A 197 14.68 19.02 5.99
C ALA A 197 14.83 19.94 4.78
N PRO A 198 15.68 19.58 3.80
CA PRO A 198 15.82 20.35 2.56
C PRO A 198 14.50 20.51 1.82
N ALA A 199 14.35 21.64 1.12
CA ALA A 199 13.21 21.81 0.22
C ALA A 199 13.24 20.75 -0.91
N LEU A 200 12.08 20.20 -1.22
CA LEU A 200 11.95 19.26 -2.33
C LEU A 200 11.86 20.04 -3.65
N ASP A 201 12.71 19.69 -4.59
CA ASP A 201 12.51 20.06 -5.99
C ASP A 201 11.52 19.09 -6.61
N VAL A 202 10.34 19.58 -7.00
CA VAL A 202 9.21 18.78 -7.43
C VAL A 202 8.74 19.22 -8.80
N VAL A 203 8.78 18.30 -9.75
CA VAL A 203 8.17 18.46 -11.07
C VAL A 203 6.89 17.62 -11.13
N PRO A 204 5.68 18.23 -11.23
CA PRO A 204 4.45 17.46 -11.37
C PRO A 204 4.50 16.55 -12.61
N PRO A 205 4.03 15.29 -12.50
CA PRO A 205 3.95 14.43 -13.67
C PRO A 205 2.99 15.00 -14.70
N THR A 206 3.34 14.88 -15.97
CA THR A 206 2.43 15.28 -17.06
C THR A 206 1.30 14.26 -17.14
N LEU A 207 0.12 14.66 -16.73
CA LEU A 207 -1.10 13.87 -16.85
C LEU A 207 -1.92 14.36 -18.06
N PRO A 208 -2.63 13.47 -18.76
CA PRO A 208 -3.55 13.91 -19.81
C PRO A 208 -4.69 14.73 -19.21
N ALA A 209 -5.23 15.66 -20.02
CA ALA A 209 -6.40 16.41 -19.62
C ALA A 209 -7.57 15.47 -19.28
N PRO A 210 -8.38 15.80 -18.27
CA PRO A 210 -9.56 15.01 -17.94
C PRO A 210 -10.48 14.88 -19.17
N GLY A 211 -10.86 13.64 -19.48
CA GLY A 211 -11.91 13.38 -20.49
C GLY A 211 -13.32 13.60 -19.91
N ALA A 212 -14.35 13.22 -20.68
CA ALA A 212 -15.71 13.19 -20.18
C ALA A 212 -15.80 12.36 -18.87
N PRO A 213 -16.52 12.84 -17.83
CA PRO A 213 -16.63 12.15 -16.57
C PRO A 213 -17.19 10.72 -16.72
N VAL A 214 -16.62 9.78 -16.00
CA VAL A 214 -17.09 8.38 -15.91
C VAL A 214 -17.29 7.97 -14.45
N ARG A 215 -18.30 7.16 -14.20
CA ARG A 215 -18.65 6.66 -12.87
C ARG A 215 -18.08 5.26 -12.67
N ILE A 216 -17.14 5.15 -11.74
CA ILE A 216 -16.45 3.89 -11.44
C ILE A 216 -16.93 3.36 -10.09
N GLY A 217 -17.58 2.20 -10.10
CA GLY A 217 -17.92 1.48 -8.88
C GLY A 217 -16.66 0.93 -8.22
N VAL A 218 -16.44 1.29 -6.95
CA VAL A 218 -15.29 0.81 -6.16
C VAL A 218 -15.81 -0.04 -5.02
N ALA A 219 -15.46 -1.32 -5.01
CA ALA A 219 -15.81 -2.23 -3.90
C ALA A 219 -15.07 -1.78 -2.63
N ARG A 220 -15.81 -1.41 -1.57
CA ARG A 220 -15.20 -0.84 -0.37
C ARG A 220 -15.92 -1.26 0.91
N ASP A 221 -15.44 -2.34 1.52
CA ASP A 221 -15.89 -2.87 2.80
C ASP A 221 -14.73 -3.63 3.49
N ASN A 222 -15.06 -4.48 4.47
CA ASN A 222 -14.04 -5.25 5.19
C ASN A 222 -13.39 -6.36 4.34
N ALA A 223 -14.07 -6.85 3.30
CA ALA A 223 -13.51 -7.84 2.38
C ALA A 223 -12.65 -7.18 1.29
N PHE A 224 -12.95 -5.92 0.92
CA PHE A 224 -12.30 -5.17 -0.16
C PHE A 224 -11.81 -3.82 0.36
N CYS A 225 -10.60 -3.78 0.89
CA CYS A 225 -10.05 -2.60 1.57
C CYS A 225 -8.63 -2.21 1.11
N PHE A 226 -8.01 -2.94 0.20
CA PHE A 226 -6.66 -2.68 -0.27
C PHE A 226 -6.68 -1.81 -1.51
N TYR A 227 -6.47 -0.52 -1.31
CA TYR A 227 -6.36 0.50 -2.35
C TYR A 227 -5.24 1.47 -2.00
N TYR A 228 -4.48 1.88 -3.01
CA TYR A 228 -3.62 3.05 -2.88
C TYR A 228 -4.46 4.30 -3.05
N GLU A 229 -4.57 5.14 -2.03
CA GLU A 229 -5.38 6.36 -2.09
C GLU A 229 -4.87 7.34 -3.16
N ASP A 230 -3.55 7.35 -3.42
CA ASP A 230 -2.99 8.15 -4.52
C ASP A 230 -3.43 7.62 -5.89
N SER A 231 -3.56 6.29 -6.08
CA SER A 231 -4.13 5.70 -7.29
C SER A 231 -5.59 6.10 -7.50
N LEU A 232 -6.39 6.08 -6.44
CA LEU A 232 -7.77 6.58 -6.49
C LEU A 232 -7.83 8.08 -6.77
N GLY A 233 -6.88 8.84 -6.19
CA GLY A 233 -6.68 10.26 -6.47
C GLY A 233 -6.36 10.55 -7.94
N LEU A 234 -5.48 9.74 -8.54
CA LEU A 234 -5.15 9.85 -9.96
C LEU A 234 -6.38 9.60 -10.85
N LEU A 235 -7.16 8.55 -10.57
CA LEU A 235 -8.40 8.28 -11.31
C LEU A 235 -9.36 9.49 -11.27
N ARG A 236 -9.54 10.12 -10.09
CA ARG A 236 -10.34 11.36 -9.98
C ARG A 236 -9.76 12.51 -10.82
N THR A 237 -8.44 12.69 -10.78
CA THR A 237 -7.74 13.74 -11.52
C THR A 237 -7.94 13.60 -13.03
N VAL A 238 -7.98 12.37 -13.57
CA VAL A 238 -8.17 12.11 -15.00
C VAL A 238 -9.64 11.90 -15.41
N GLY A 239 -10.59 12.17 -14.49
CA GLY A 239 -12.01 12.31 -14.79
C GLY A 239 -12.93 11.19 -14.27
N ALA A 240 -12.53 10.40 -13.27
CA ALA A 240 -13.42 9.45 -12.64
C ALA A 240 -14.20 10.05 -11.45
N GLU A 241 -15.51 9.79 -11.40
CA GLU A 241 -16.31 9.82 -10.20
C GLU A 241 -16.27 8.43 -9.56
N LEU A 242 -15.70 8.32 -8.35
CA LEU A 242 -15.61 7.04 -7.64
C LEU A 242 -16.86 6.83 -6.77
N VAL A 243 -17.59 5.77 -7.06
CA VAL A 243 -18.85 5.40 -6.38
C VAL A 243 -18.60 4.17 -5.51
N PRO A 244 -18.44 4.31 -4.19
CA PRO A 244 -18.23 3.16 -3.32
C PRO A 244 -19.48 2.30 -3.23
N PHE A 245 -19.30 0.98 -3.14
CA PHE A 245 -20.33 0.01 -2.85
C PHE A 245 -19.74 -1.15 -2.02
N SER A 246 -20.61 -1.87 -1.32
CA SER A 246 -20.19 -3.00 -0.45
C SER A 246 -20.68 -4.33 -1.01
N PRO A 247 -19.81 -5.18 -1.54
CA PRO A 247 -20.17 -6.55 -1.86
C PRO A 247 -20.72 -7.37 -0.70
N LEU A 248 -20.37 -7.02 0.55
CA LEU A 248 -20.88 -7.69 1.75
C LEU A 248 -22.32 -7.32 2.11
N SER A 249 -22.77 -6.09 1.83
CA SER A 249 -24.03 -5.57 2.36
C SER A 249 -25.00 -5.04 1.32
N ASP A 250 -24.53 -4.53 0.19
CA ASP A 250 -25.42 -4.02 -0.84
C ASP A 250 -26.01 -5.17 -1.67
N SER A 251 -27.25 -5.02 -2.10
CA SER A 251 -27.94 -6.09 -2.86
C SER A 251 -27.64 -6.09 -4.36
N ALA A 252 -27.09 -4.98 -4.89
CA ALA A 252 -26.74 -4.84 -6.31
C ALA A 252 -25.71 -3.72 -6.50
N LEU A 253 -25.09 -3.68 -7.67
CA LEU A 253 -24.24 -2.57 -8.10
C LEU A 253 -25.03 -1.24 -8.14
N PRO A 254 -24.41 -0.12 -7.80
CA PRO A 254 -24.98 1.21 -8.03
C PRO A 254 -25.38 1.40 -9.50
N ALA A 255 -26.49 2.08 -9.74
CA ALA A 255 -26.96 2.34 -11.09
C ALA A 255 -26.05 3.30 -11.86
N GLY A 256 -25.96 3.13 -13.17
CA GLY A 256 -25.25 4.03 -14.08
C GLY A 256 -23.74 4.05 -13.90
N LEU A 257 -23.14 2.93 -13.58
CA LEU A 257 -21.70 2.75 -13.59
C LEU A 257 -21.17 2.59 -15.02
N ASP A 258 -20.00 3.14 -15.28
CA ASP A 258 -19.27 3.03 -16.54
C ASP A 258 -18.08 2.07 -16.43
N GLY A 259 -17.74 1.64 -15.22
CA GLY A 259 -16.68 0.67 -14.94
C GLY A 259 -16.66 0.22 -13.48
N LEU A 260 -15.87 -0.82 -13.20
CA LEU A 260 -15.68 -1.39 -11.86
C LEU A 260 -14.20 -1.43 -11.47
N TYR A 261 -13.93 -1.16 -10.20
CA TYR A 261 -12.64 -1.42 -9.58
C TYR A 261 -12.83 -2.25 -8.30
N LEU A 262 -12.49 -3.52 -8.38
CA LEU A 262 -12.53 -4.49 -7.30
C LEU A 262 -11.10 -4.66 -6.78
N GLY A 263 -10.76 -3.96 -5.71
CA GLY A 263 -9.42 -4.03 -5.10
C GLY A 263 -9.20 -5.29 -4.29
N GLY A 264 -8.01 -5.37 -3.70
CA GLY A 264 -7.69 -6.46 -2.79
C GLY A 264 -8.31 -6.33 -1.41
N GLY A 265 -7.97 -7.28 -0.56
CA GLY A 265 -8.46 -7.37 0.81
C GLY A 265 -8.38 -8.80 1.33
N TYR A 266 -9.37 -9.17 2.12
CA TYR A 266 -9.48 -10.50 2.74
C TYR A 266 -10.82 -11.17 2.42
N PRO A 267 -11.17 -11.39 1.14
CA PRO A 267 -12.47 -11.98 0.79
C PRO A 267 -12.63 -13.41 1.35
N GLU A 268 -11.54 -14.14 1.56
CA GLU A 268 -11.55 -15.48 2.15
C GLU A 268 -12.07 -15.49 3.60
N LEU A 269 -11.87 -14.41 4.37
CA LEU A 269 -12.39 -14.29 5.73
C LEU A 269 -13.90 -14.04 5.74
N TYR A 270 -14.45 -13.55 4.64
CA TYR A 270 -15.85 -13.20 4.46
C TYR A 270 -16.52 -14.05 3.38
N ALA A 271 -15.90 -15.17 2.97
CA ALA A 271 -16.35 -15.98 1.83
C ALA A 271 -17.79 -16.48 1.98
N ALA A 272 -18.18 -16.92 3.17
CA ALA A 272 -19.56 -17.33 3.44
C ALA A 272 -20.55 -16.17 3.22
N GLN A 273 -20.28 -15.00 3.78
CA GLN A 273 -21.15 -13.81 3.65
C GLN A 273 -21.22 -13.31 2.21
N LEU A 274 -20.10 -13.28 1.49
CA LEU A 274 -20.06 -12.93 0.06
C LEU A 274 -20.87 -13.91 -0.77
N SER A 275 -20.76 -15.21 -0.48
CA SER A 275 -21.52 -16.28 -1.15
C SER A 275 -23.02 -16.21 -0.90
N GLU A 276 -23.45 -15.81 0.31
CA GLU A 276 -24.86 -15.61 0.67
C GLU A 276 -25.47 -14.42 -0.09
N ASN A 277 -24.68 -13.40 -0.42
CA ASN A 277 -25.14 -12.24 -1.18
C ASN A 277 -25.23 -12.53 -2.69
N ARG A 278 -26.06 -13.51 -3.06
CA ARG A 278 -26.23 -13.97 -4.45
C ARG A 278 -26.74 -12.88 -5.38
N SER A 279 -27.53 -11.94 -4.88
CA SER A 279 -28.04 -10.83 -5.67
C SER A 279 -26.92 -9.90 -6.15
N MET A 280 -25.96 -9.58 -5.28
CA MET A 280 -24.77 -8.82 -5.66
C MET A 280 -23.88 -9.61 -6.64
N CYS A 281 -23.59 -10.90 -6.36
CA CYS A 281 -22.84 -11.76 -7.28
C CYS A 281 -23.48 -11.78 -8.68
N SER A 282 -24.80 -11.93 -8.75
CA SER A 282 -25.55 -11.92 -10.02
C SER A 282 -25.48 -10.56 -10.71
N SER A 283 -25.57 -9.45 -9.96
CA SER A 283 -25.46 -8.09 -10.48
C SER A 283 -24.08 -7.82 -11.08
N VAL A 284 -23.01 -8.22 -10.37
CA VAL A 284 -21.62 -8.10 -10.88
C VAL A 284 -21.43 -8.95 -12.12
N ARG A 285 -21.87 -10.21 -12.09
CA ARG A 285 -21.77 -11.12 -13.24
C ARG A 285 -22.47 -10.57 -14.48
N ALA A 286 -23.71 -10.14 -14.34
CA ALA A 286 -24.49 -9.57 -15.45
C ALA A 286 -23.81 -8.32 -16.04
N ALA A 287 -23.26 -7.46 -15.20
CA ALA A 287 -22.52 -6.26 -15.64
C ALA A 287 -21.26 -6.62 -16.46
N LEU A 288 -20.50 -7.62 -16.00
CA LEU A 288 -19.30 -8.08 -16.71
C LEU A 288 -19.65 -8.80 -18.03
N GLU A 289 -20.72 -9.62 -18.05
CA GLU A 289 -21.23 -10.26 -19.27
C GLU A 289 -21.75 -9.24 -20.29
N ALA A 290 -22.24 -8.09 -19.82
CA ALA A 290 -22.61 -6.95 -20.66
C ALA A 290 -21.41 -6.12 -21.13
N GLY A 291 -20.18 -6.50 -20.75
CA GLY A 291 -18.94 -5.84 -21.19
C GLY A 291 -18.55 -4.60 -20.38
N LEU A 292 -19.06 -4.44 -19.16
CA LEU A 292 -18.64 -3.34 -18.27
C LEU A 292 -17.15 -3.45 -17.96
N PRO A 293 -16.29 -2.44 -18.26
CA PRO A 293 -14.88 -2.47 -17.97
C PRO A 293 -14.60 -2.68 -16.48
N CYS A 294 -13.70 -3.63 -16.17
CA CYS A 294 -13.41 -4.02 -14.79
C CYS A 294 -11.92 -4.23 -14.55
N ILE A 295 -11.42 -3.64 -13.46
CA ILE A 295 -10.14 -4.00 -12.85
C ILE A 295 -10.44 -4.78 -11.58
N ALA A 296 -9.83 -5.97 -11.42
CA ALA A 296 -9.97 -6.84 -10.25
C ALA A 296 -8.60 -7.32 -9.77
N GLU A 297 -8.13 -6.81 -8.63
CA GLU A 297 -6.83 -7.16 -8.06
C GLU A 297 -6.99 -8.08 -6.86
N CYS A 298 -6.18 -9.15 -6.79
CA CYS A 298 -6.05 -10.06 -5.63
C CYS A 298 -7.42 -10.53 -5.09
N GLY A 299 -7.90 -9.97 -4.00
CA GLY A 299 -9.23 -10.28 -3.46
C GLY A 299 -10.37 -10.05 -4.44
N GLY A 300 -10.28 -8.97 -5.24
CA GLY A 300 -11.25 -8.70 -6.32
C GLY A 300 -11.22 -9.78 -7.41
N PHE A 301 -10.03 -10.25 -7.78
CA PHE A 301 -9.88 -11.39 -8.68
C PHE A 301 -10.50 -12.66 -8.09
N MET A 302 -10.20 -12.99 -6.82
CA MET A 302 -10.76 -14.15 -6.14
C MET A 302 -12.29 -14.12 -6.13
N TYR A 303 -12.88 -12.95 -5.92
CA TYR A 303 -14.35 -12.77 -5.93
C TYR A 303 -14.98 -13.05 -7.31
N LEU A 304 -14.24 -12.81 -8.40
CA LEU A 304 -14.74 -13.09 -9.76
C LEU A 304 -14.64 -14.56 -10.17
N THR A 305 -13.91 -15.41 -9.45
CA THR A 305 -13.76 -16.84 -9.73
C THR A 305 -15.04 -17.63 -9.39
N GLU A 306 -15.04 -18.92 -9.66
CA GLU A 306 -16.18 -19.81 -9.36
C GLU A 306 -16.42 -19.94 -7.86
N ALA A 307 -15.35 -19.99 -7.05
CA ALA A 307 -15.47 -20.14 -5.60
C ALA A 307 -14.18 -19.75 -4.86
N ILE A 308 -14.34 -19.34 -3.60
CA ILE A 308 -13.26 -19.24 -2.60
C ILE A 308 -13.45 -20.38 -1.60
N GLY A 309 -12.56 -21.35 -1.62
CA GLY A 309 -12.76 -22.61 -0.89
C GLY A 309 -14.02 -23.32 -1.36
N GLU A 310 -14.97 -23.55 -0.46
CA GLU A 310 -16.25 -24.18 -0.77
C GLU A 310 -17.38 -23.19 -1.08
N HIS A 311 -17.11 -21.89 -0.96
CA HIS A 311 -18.10 -20.83 -1.09
C HIS A 311 -18.18 -20.32 -2.53
N PRO A 312 -19.32 -20.52 -3.24
CA PRO A 312 -19.51 -19.98 -4.59
C PRO A 312 -19.41 -18.45 -4.60
N MET A 313 -18.76 -17.90 -5.64
CA MET A 313 -18.58 -16.49 -5.86
C MET A 313 -19.31 -16.00 -7.12
N VAL A 314 -18.83 -14.95 -7.78
CA VAL A 314 -19.45 -14.40 -8.99
C VAL A 314 -19.47 -15.43 -10.13
N GLY A 315 -18.46 -16.28 -10.25
CA GLY A 315 -18.36 -17.34 -11.26
C GLY A 315 -18.22 -16.81 -12.68
N PHE A 316 -17.65 -15.62 -12.84
CA PHE A 316 -17.35 -15.04 -14.15
C PHE A 316 -16.04 -15.59 -14.74
N LEU A 317 -15.04 -15.83 -13.89
CA LEU A 317 -13.76 -16.44 -14.26
C LEU A 317 -13.76 -17.93 -13.91
N PRO A 318 -13.07 -18.76 -14.71
CA PRO A 318 -12.98 -20.19 -14.43
C PRO A 318 -12.04 -20.48 -13.25
N GLY A 319 -12.28 -21.62 -12.59
CA GLY A 319 -11.45 -22.13 -11.52
C GLY A 319 -11.84 -21.61 -10.14
N ARG A 320 -11.27 -22.24 -9.13
CA ARG A 320 -11.52 -21.98 -7.70
C ARG A 320 -10.27 -21.47 -7.02
N CYS A 321 -10.45 -20.63 -6.01
CA CYS A 321 -9.37 -20.22 -5.12
C CYS A 321 -9.33 -21.15 -3.89
N PHE A 322 -8.11 -21.48 -3.42
CA PHE A 322 -7.87 -22.39 -2.31
C PHE A 322 -6.75 -21.88 -1.41
N ASP A 323 -6.80 -22.23 -0.13
CA ASP A 323 -5.70 -21.96 0.80
C ASP A 323 -4.51 -22.87 0.45
N ALA A 324 -3.40 -22.26 0.08
CA ALA A 324 -2.18 -22.99 -0.24
C ALA A 324 -1.44 -23.52 1.01
N GLY A 325 -1.92 -23.23 2.23
CA GLY A 325 -1.29 -23.64 3.50
C GLY A 325 0.09 -23.00 3.75
N LYS A 326 0.52 -22.13 2.86
CA LYS A 326 1.79 -21.39 2.91
C LYS A 326 1.68 -20.11 2.08
N LEU A 327 2.67 -19.26 2.19
CA LEU A 327 2.77 -18.08 1.33
C LEU A 327 2.92 -18.52 -0.14
N ALA A 328 1.90 -18.29 -0.97
CA ALA A 328 1.87 -18.72 -2.37
C ALA A 328 2.79 -17.83 -3.23
N ARG A 329 2.64 -16.52 -3.11
CA ARG A 329 3.48 -15.52 -3.78
C ARG A 329 3.81 -14.37 -2.84
N PHE A 330 5.02 -13.80 -3.01
CA PHE A 330 5.47 -12.66 -2.22
C PHE A 330 6.45 -11.77 -2.97
N GLY A 331 6.27 -10.47 -2.84
CA GLY A 331 7.21 -9.41 -3.19
C GLY A 331 7.03 -8.87 -4.60
N TYR A 332 7.95 -8.03 -5.01
CA TYR A 332 7.90 -7.26 -6.24
C TYR A 332 7.99 -8.10 -7.51
N VAL A 333 7.28 -7.66 -8.53
CA VAL A 333 7.32 -8.17 -9.90
C VAL A 333 7.20 -7.02 -10.89
N THR A 334 7.63 -7.23 -12.12
CA THR A 334 7.25 -6.39 -13.26
C THR A 334 6.26 -7.19 -14.10
N LEU A 335 5.09 -6.63 -14.34
CA LEU A 335 4.10 -7.19 -15.25
C LEU A 335 4.38 -6.70 -16.65
N THR A 336 4.39 -7.60 -17.62
CA THR A 336 4.49 -7.26 -19.05
C THR A 336 3.33 -7.93 -19.80
N ALA A 337 2.59 -7.15 -20.57
CA ALA A 337 1.42 -7.64 -21.30
C ALA A 337 1.86 -8.48 -22.53
N GLU A 338 1.30 -9.67 -22.67
CA GLU A 338 1.53 -10.56 -23.80
C GLU A 338 0.67 -10.20 -25.02
N ARG A 339 -0.44 -9.48 -24.80
CA ARG A 339 -1.40 -9.05 -25.83
C ARG A 339 -2.06 -7.72 -25.45
N ASP A 340 -2.67 -7.07 -26.44
CA ASP A 340 -3.49 -5.88 -26.21
C ASP A 340 -4.63 -6.20 -25.24
N ASN A 341 -4.91 -5.26 -24.32
CA ASN A 341 -5.91 -5.46 -23.29
C ASN A 341 -6.44 -4.11 -22.76
N LEU A 342 -7.35 -4.18 -21.79
CA LEU A 342 -7.97 -3.02 -21.13
C LEU A 342 -6.96 -1.94 -20.72
N LEU A 343 -5.81 -2.31 -20.17
CA LEU A 343 -4.87 -1.39 -19.54
C LEU A 343 -3.71 -0.95 -20.43
N CYS A 344 -3.30 -1.80 -21.40
CA CYS A 344 -2.16 -1.50 -22.26
C CYS A 344 -2.17 -2.30 -23.56
N ARG A 345 -1.27 -1.95 -24.48
CA ARG A 345 -0.95 -2.77 -25.64
C ARG A 345 0.05 -3.86 -25.25
N ALA A 346 0.19 -4.86 -26.11
CA ALA A 346 1.23 -5.87 -26.00
C ALA A 346 2.61 -5.23 -25.78
N GLY A 347 3.39 -5.79 -24.86
CA GLY A 347 4.67 -5.25 -24.41
C GLY A 347 4.58 -4.10 -23.38
N GLY A 348 3.39 -3.57 -23.11
CA GLY A 348 3.20 -2.59 -22.06
C GLY A 348 3.52 -3.19 -20.69
N SER A 349 4.21 -2.44 -19.83
CA SER A 349 4.66 -2.96 -18.54
C SER A 349 4.37 -2.01 -17.37
N ILE A 350 4.27 -2.58 -16.18
CA ILE A 350 4.07 -1.85 -14.92
C ILE A 350 4.71 -2.62 -13.76
N PRO A 351 5.44 -1.94 -12.85
CA PRO A 351 5.84 -2.52 -11.57
C PRO A 351 4.61 -2.87 -10.72
N ALA A 352 4.67 -4.02 -10.07
CA ALA A 352 3.60 -4.55 -9.24
C ALA A 352 4.18 -5.34 -8.07
N HIS A 353 3.32 -5.78 -7.17
CA HIS A 353 3.69 -6.73 -6.13
C HIS A 353 2.61 -7.78 -5.93
N GLU A 354 2.99 -8.92 -5.39
CA GLU A 354 2.09 -9.98 -4.95
C GLU A 354 2.37 -10.31 -3.49
N PHE A 355 1.30 -10.53 -2.71
CA PHE A 355 1.41 -10.98 -1.34
C PHE A 355 0.13 -11.72 -0.95
N HIS A 356 0.08 -13.04 -1.17
CA HIS A 356 -1.10 -13.83 -0.90
C HIS A 356 -0.78 -15.27 -0.45
N HIS A 357 -1.61 -15.81 0.43
CA HIS A 357 -1.60 -17.20 0.89
C HIS A 357 -2.56 -18.08 0.10
N TRP A 358 -3.65 -17.49 -0.38
CA TRP A 358 -4.60 -18.18 -1.25
C TRP A 358 -4.06 -18.20 -2.68
N ASP A 359 -4.20 -19.35 -3.34
CA ASP A 359 -3.84 -19.51 -4.75
C ASP A 359 -5.11 -19.89 -5.55
N ALA A 360 -5.00 -19.95 -6.87
CA ALA A 360 -6.10 -20.29 -7.76
C ALA A 360 -5.70 -21.42 -8.72
N GLU A 361 -6.67 -22.25 -9.09
CA GLU A 361 -6.47 -23.31 -10.10
C GLU A 361 -6.07 -22.73 -11.46
N GLN A 362 -6.54 -21.52 -11.76
CA GLN A 362 -6.22 -20.79 -12.98
C GLN A 362 -5.93 -19.32 -12.64
N THR A 363 -4.85 -18.79 -13.18
CA THR A 363 -4.39 -17.40 -12.92
C THR A 363 -4.31 -16.55 -14.19
N GLY A 364 -4.70 -17.10 -15.35
CA GLY A 364 -4.60 -16.42 -16.63
C GLY A 364 -3.19 -16.40 -17.22
N ASP A 365 -3.06 -15.82 -18.42
CA ASP A 365 -1.83 -15.80 -19.20
C ASP A 365 -1.66 -14.49 -20.03
N ALA A 366 -2.46 -13.49 -19.71
CA ALA A 366 -2.44 -12.23 -20.48
C ALA A 366 -1.22 -11.35 -20.16
N PHE A 367 -0.56 -11.62 -19.03
CA PHE A 367 0.67 -10.98 -18.61
C PHE A 367 1.69 -12.02 -18.18
N THR A 368 2.96 -11.65 -18.30
CA THR A 368 4.07 -12.31 -17.61
C THR A 368 4.50 -11.46 -16.41
N ALA A 369 4.46 -12.06 -15.21
CA ALA A 369 5.06 -11.49 -14.01
C ALA A 369 6.51 -11.94 -13.91
N ALA A 370 7.45 -11.00 -13.83
CA ALA A 370 8.86 -11.28 -13.69
C ALA A 370 9.41 -10.72 -12.37
N LYS A 371 10.06 -11.56 -11.57
CA LYS A 371 10.82 -11.12 -10.39
C LYS A 371 12.02 -10.27 -10.80
N PRO A 372 12.48 -9.34 -9.95
CA PRO A 372 13.73 -8.62 -10.19
C PRO A 372 14.94 -9.54 -10.41
N PHE A 373 14.89 -10.76 -9.87
CA PHE A 373 15.93 -11.78 -10.00
C PHE A 373 15.29 -13.15 -10.34
N GLY A 374 15.41 -13.57 -11.57
CA GLY A 374 15.32 -14.95 -12.03
C GLY A 374 13.94 -15.47 -12.44
N ARG A 375 12.94 -15.53 -11.60
CA ARG A 375 11.68 -16.23 -11.89
C ARG A 375 10.67 -15.36 -12.64
N SER A 376 9.99 -15.98 -13.62
CA SER A 376 8.80 -15.41 -14.26
C SER A 376 7.71 -16.48 -14.40
N TRP A 377 6.46 -16.03 -14.52
CA TRP A 377 5.30 -16.90 -14.71
C TRP A 377 4.18 -16.16 -15.44
N PRO A 378 3.33 -16.86 -16.19
CA PRO A 378 2.12 -16.29 -16.75
C PRO A 378 1.10 -15.99 -15.65
N CYS A 379 0.36 -14.91 -15.81
CA CYS A 379 -0.66 -14.48 -14.87
C CYS A 379 -1.68 -13.57 -15.56
N VAL A 380 -2.73 -13.22 -14.82
CA VAL A 380 -3.76 -12.26 -15.19
C VAL A 380 -4.65 -12.72 -16.34
N PHE A 381 -5.96 -12.75 -16.11
CA PHE A 381 -6.98 -12.75 -17.15
C PHE A 381 -7.16 -11.32 -17.64
N ALA A 382 -6.96 -11.07 -18.94
CA ALA A 382 -7.21 -9.75 -19.48
C ALA A 382 -7.81 -9.83 -20.89
N THR A 383 -8.79 -8.93 -21.12
CA THR A 383 -9.46 -8.68 -22.40
C THR A 383 -9.55 -7.17 -22.62
N ASP A 384 -10.28 -6.72 -23.63
CA ASP A 384 -10.52 -5.29 -23.88
C ASP A 384 -11.36 -4.64 -22.76
N THR A 385 -12.08 -5.44 -21.94
CA THR A 385 -12.95 -4.96 -20.85
C THR A 385 -12.57 -5.49 -19.47
N LEU A 386 -11.59 -6.36 -19.35
CA LEU A 386 -11.21 -6.97 -18.09
C LEU A 386 -9.70 -6.90 -17.84
N TYR A 387 -9.32 -6.64 -16.61
CA TYR A 387 -8.05 -7.01 -15.99
C TYR A 387 -8.36 -7.70 -14.66
N ALA A 388 -7.94 -8.95 -14.46
CA ALA A 388 -8.19 -9.68 -13.23
C ALA A 388 -7.02 -10.62 -12.88
N GLY A 389 -6.41 -10.44 -11.72
CA GLY A 389 -5.29 -11.26 -11.26
C GLY A 389 -4.82 -10.91 -9.85
N TYR A 390 -3.86 -11.69 -9.34
CA TYR A 390 -3.29 -11.45 -8.01
C TYR A 390 -2.41 -10.21 -7.89
N PRO A 391 -1.63 -9.81 -8.93
CA PRO A 391 -0.74 -8.67 -8.79
C PRO A 391 -1.47 -7.37 -8.51
N HIS A 392 -0.92 -6.58 -7.57
CA HIS A 392 -1.32 -5.22 -7.29
C HIS A 392 -0.35 -4.25 -7.94
N PHE A 393 -0.85 -3.18 -8.52
CA PHE A 393 -0.03 -2.12 -9.09
C PHE A 393 -0.50 -0.74 -8.63
N HIS A 394 0.35 0.24 -8.80
CA HIS A 394 0.04 1.62 -8.48
C HIS A 394 -0.02 2.46 -9.76
N PHE A 395 -1.11 3.17 -10.01
CA PHE A 395 -1.29 3.89 -11.28
C PHE A 395 -0.23 4.96 -11.56
N TYR A 396 0.37 5.57 -10.54
CA TYR A 396 1.49 6.49 -10.75
C TYR A 396 2.77 5.80 -11.27
N ALA A 397 2.88 4.49 -11.17
CA ALA A 397 3.98 3.74 -11.78
C ALA A 397 3.87 3.70 -13.32
N ASN A 398 2.64 3.76 -13.84
CA ASN A 398 2.35 3.94 -15.27
C ASN A 398 0.95 4.59 -15.43
N PRO A 399 0.86 5.94 -15.45
CA PRO A 399 -0.43 6.64 -15.53
C PRO A 399 -1.25 6.30 -16.78
N SER A 400 -0.61 5.80 -17.86
CA SER A 400 -1.34 5.41 -19.06
C SER A 400 -2.34 4.27 -18.83
N PHE A 401 -2.11 3.42 -17.80
CA PHE A 401 -3.04 2.34 -17.42
C PHE A 401 -4.37 2.92 -16.90
N ALA A 402 -4.31 3.94 -16.05
CA ALA A 402 -5.50 4.65 -15.58
C ALA A 402 -6.27 5.30 -16.74
N VAL A 403 -5.55 5.97 -17.64
CA VAL A 403 -6.16 6.65 -18.80
C VAL A 403 -6.87 5.68 -19.73
N ARG A 404 -6.22 4.57 -20.07
CA ARG A 404 -6.83 3.55 -20.96
C ARG A 404 -8.04 2.89 -20.32
N PHE A 405 -7.99 2.63 -19.01
CA PHE A 405 -9.17 2.14 -18.28
C PHE A 405 -10.35 3.10 -18.41
N LEU A 406 -10.14 4.40 -18.12
CA LEU A 406 -11.22 5.38 -18.24
C LEU A 406 -11.67 5.59 -19.70
N ASP A 407 -10.79 5.47 -20.67
CA ASP A 407 -11.15 5.52 -22.09
C ASP A 407 -12.03 4.35 -22.51
N ALA A 408 -11.77 3.15 -21.98
CA ALA A 408 -12.66 2.00 -22.19
C ALA A 408 -14.04 2.23 -21.56
N CYS A 409 -14.08 2.79 -20.34
CA CYS A 409 -15.34 3.17 -19.66
C CYS A 409 -16.15 4.21 -20.47
N ARG A 410 -15.48 5.19 -21.10
CA ARG A 410 -16.14 6.18 -21.98
C ARG A 410 -16.75 5.57 -23.22
N LYS A 411 -16.09 4.58 -23.83
CA LYS A 411 -16.58 3.89 -25.04
C LYS A 411 -17.84 3.08 -24.77
N GLY A 412 -17.93 2.42 -23.61
CA GLY A 412 -19.12 1.68 -23.18
C GLY A 412 -20.38 2.56 -23.09
N LYS A 413 -20.24 3.84 -22.68
CA LYS A 413 -21.33 4.82 -22.65
C LYS A 413 -22.00 5.06 -24.02
N HIS A 414 -21.22 5.09 -25.08
CA HIS A 414 -21.74 5.39 -26.42
C HIS A 414 -22.55 4.24 -27.01
N HIS A 415 -22.39 3.02 -26.51
CA HIS A 415 -23.17 1.86 -27.00
C HIS A 415 -24.48 1.68 -26.25
N ALA A 416 -24.59 2.16 -25.01
CA ALA A 416 -25.81 2.08 -24.20
C ALA A 416 -26.83 3.19 -24.49
N GLY A 417 -26.48 4.21 -25.28
CA GLY A 417 -27.32 5.37 -25.62
C GLY A 417 -27.89 5.40 -27.02
N THR A 418 -27.74 4.29 -27.79
CA THR A 418 -28.20 4.20 -29.21
C THR A 418 -29.27 3.13 -29.43
N ASP A 419 -29.91 2.61 -28.38
CA ASP A 419 -31.11 1.75 -28.50
C ASP A 419 -32.39 2.50 -28.09
#